data_34329c68ae134f8e1e69078ad6f9f889
#
_entry.id   34329c68ae134f8e1e69078ad6f9f889
#
_cell.length_a   1.000
_cell.length_b   1.000
_cell.length_c   1.000
_cell.angle_alpha   90.00
_cell.angle_beta   90.00
_cell.angle_gamma   90.00
#
_symmetry.space_group_name_H-M   'P 1'
#
loop_
_entity.id
_entity.type
_entity.pdbx_description
1 polymer ?
#
loop_
_entity_poly.entity_id
_entity_poly.type
_entity_poly.pdbx_seq_one_letter_code
_entity_poly.pdbx_strand_id
1 'polypeptide(L)'
;MDFTFTEEQETVAKVARQLFEHRATPEHLTELEAAEVRYDAALWAELAAADLLGIALPESVGGTGGGFLELGVLLSEVGYSVAPVPVYATLVLGADTIARHGDSELQRRWLSGVVDGSRLLTAALAEPGSSDPATPRTTARADGQGWRLTGVKELVPAAQIASAIVVSAATDDGPGLFVIETDGSGVDVTPVSTTNGEPFADVELTDAIGSRLTENADADIVRALYSRALVGLCAMQVGVADRALKLAASYTSEREQFGRPIGSFQAVQQRLADAFIDTEAIRWTTWHAAWLIAEGRPAEREAAIAKFWAAEAGARVTASAQQVHGGMGIDVTYPLSRYFLWAKQIELAFGSASQQLARLGNAYAEGPNR
;
A
#
# COMPACT_ATOMS: atom_id res chain seq x y z
N MET A 1 -20.10 -1.16 -19.59
CA MET A 1 -19.18 -0.82 -18.49
C MET A 1 -18.01 -0.14 -19.14
N ASP A 2 -17.74 1.10 -18.78
CA ASP A 2 -16.58 1.85 -19.24
C ASP A 2 -15.41 1.52 -18.32
N PHE A 3 -14.25 1.17 -18.90
CA PHE A 3 -13.03 0.83 -18.16
C PHE A 3 -11.94 1.91 -18.34
N THR A 4 -12.29 3.05 -18.93
CA THR A 4 -11.38 4.19 -19.08
C THR A 4 -11.39 5.04 -17.80
N PHE A 5 -10.26 5.63 -17.50
CA PHE A 5 -10.18 6.61 -16.43
C PHE A 5 -10.88 7.92 -16.85
N THR A 6 -11.40 8.64 -15.87
CA THR A 6 -11.94 10.00 -16.07
C THR A 6 -10.81 10.99 -16.31
N GLU A 7 -11.15 12.17 -16.85
CA GLU A 7 -10.17 13.27 -17.03
C GLU A 7 -9.50 13.67 -15.71
N GLU A 8 -10.23 13.59 -14.58
CA GLU A 8 -9.68 13.86 -13.24
C GLU A 8 -8.65 12.81 -12.86
N GLN A 9 -8.96 11.52 -13.04
CA GLN A 9 -8.05 10.41 -12.75
C GLN A 9 -6.80 10.46 -13.63
N GLU A 10 -6.94 10.79 -14.91
CA GLU A 10 -5.80 10.99 -15.83
C GLU A 10 -4.95 12.19 -15.41
N THR A 11 -5.57 13.27 -14.90
CA THR A 11 -4.87 14.44 -14.38
C THR A 11 -4.05 14.07 -13.15
N VAL A 12 -4.63 13.30 -12.21
CA VAL A 12 -3.91 12.78 -11.04
C VAL A 12 -2.68 11.98 -11.45
N ALA A 13 -2.85 11.02 -12.38
CA ALA A 13 -1.74 10.22 -12.88
C ALA A 13 -0.63 11.11 -13.49
N LYS A 14 -1.01 12.08 -14.31
CA LYS A 14 -0.07 12.97 -14.97
C LYS A 14 0.71 13.84 -14.00
N VAL A 15 0.02 14.49 -13.04
CA VAL A 15 0.66 15.36 -12.05
C VAL A 15 1.58 14.55 -11.15
N ALA A 16 1.11 13.43 -10.63
CA ALA A 16 1.91 12.54 -9.79
C ALA A 16 3.16 12.05 -10.52
N ARG A 17 3.01 11.56 -11.77
CA ARG A 17 4.13 11.12 -12.59
C ARG A 17 5.17 12.21 -12.82
N GLN A 18 4.75 13.43 -13.13
CA GLN A 18 5.69 14.56 -13.33
C GLN A 18 6.49 14.85 -12.07
N LEU A 19 5.86 14.85 -10.89
CA LEU A 19 6.56 15.06 -9.62
C LEU A 19 7.55 13.92 -9.34
N PHE A 20 7.12 12.67 -9.51
CA PHE A 20 7.98 11.51 -9.26
C PHE A 20 9.15 11.42 -10.25
N GLU A 21 8.92 11.65 -11.55
CA GLU A 21 10.00 11.64 -12.56
C GLU A 21 11.05 12.73 -12.29
N HIS A 22 10.62 13.88 -11.74
CA HIS A 22 11.55 14.95 -11.36
C HIS A 22 12.38 14.60 -10.12
N ARG A 23 11.79 13.91 -9.12
CA ARG A 23 12.41 13.66 -7.82
C ARG A 23 12.97 12.26 -7.67
N ALA A 24 12.26 11.22 -8.08
CA ALA A 24 12.69 9.83 -7.91
C ALA A 24 13.68 9.40 -8.99
N THR A 25 14.73 10.21 -9.21
CA THR A 25 15.83 9.84 -10.12
C THR A 25 16.68 8.72 -9.52
N PRO A 26 17.36 7.88 -10.32
CA PRO A 26 18.20 6.81 -9.81
C PRO A 26 19.25 7.29 -8.80
N GLU A 27 19.83 8.47 -9.03
CA GLU A 27 20.84 9.09 -8.18
C GLU A 27 20.24 9.48 -6.82
N HIS A 28 19.11 10.20 -6.83
CA HIS A 28 18.43 10.62 -5.60
C HIS A 28 17.89 9.44 -4.80
N LEU A 29 17.37 8.41 -5.46
CA LEU A 29 16.97 7.17 -4.80
C LEU A 29 18.16 6.48 -4.12
N THR A 30 19.34 6.48 -4.75
CA THR A 30 20.55 5.92 -4.13
C THR A 30 20.98 6.70 -2.88
N GLU A 31 20.85 8.04 -2.90
CA GLU A 31 21.12 8.87 -1.72
C GLU A 31 20.17 8.57 -0.56
N LEU A 32 18.87 8.43 -0.85
CA LEU A 32 17.86 8.09 0.15
C LEU A 32 18.00 6.64 0.67
N GLU A 33 18.47 5.72 -0.17
CA GLU A 33 18.77 4.35 0.23
C GLU A 33 19.93 4.24 1.23
N ALA A 34 20.82 5.23 1.25
CA ALA A 34 21.90 5.34 2.22
C ALA A 34 21.51 6.09 3.51
N ALA A 35 20.33 6.71 3.55
CA ALA A 35 19.83 7.41 4.73
C ALA A 35 19.34 6.42 5.80
N GLU A 36 19.35 6.87 7.06
CA GLU A 36 18.83 6.09 8.19
C GLU A 36 17.33 5.75 8.03
N VAL A 37 16.56 6.70 7.49
CA VAL A 37 15.14 6.52 7.18
C VAL A 37 14.90 6.89 5.72
N ARG A 38 14.41 5.94 4.93
CA ARG A 38 14.09 6.14 3.50
C ARG A 38 12.76 6.87 3.35
N TYR A 39 12.81 8.19 3.49
CA TYR A 39 11.66 9.08 3.37
C TYR A 39 12.07 10.37 2.67
N ASP A 40 11.44 10.69 1.55
CA ASP A 40 11.64 11.95 0.83
C ASP A 40 10.64 13.01 1.33
N ALA A 41 11.06 13.78 2.34
CA ALA A 41 10.24 14.84 2.92
C ALA A 41 10.00 16.00 1.94
N ALA A 42 10.91 16.25 0.99
CA ALA A 42 10.73 17.30 0.00
C ALA A 42 9.67 16.91 -1.04
N LEU A 43 9.73 15.66 -1.53
CA LEU A 43 8.70 15.12 -2.42
C LEU A 43 7.34 15.07 -1.72
N TRP A 44 7.30 14.70 -0.43
CA TRP A 44 6.07 14.72 0.36
C TRP A 44 5.42 16.11 0.42
N ALA A 45 6.23 17.14 0.66
CA ALA A 45 5.76 18.53 0.65
C ALA A 45 5.26 18.99 -0.74
N GLU A 46 5.89 18.52 -1.83
CA GLU A 46 5.42 18.79 -3.19
C GLU A 46 4.09 18.09 -3.50
N LEU A 47 3.87 16.86 -3.00
CA LEU A 47 2.59 16.17 -3.10
C LEU A 47 1.49 16.94 -2.36
N ALA A 48 1.79 17.48 -1.17
CA ALA A 48 0.87 18.35 -0.43
C ALA A 48 0.54 19.63 -1.22
N ALA A 49 1.55 20.30 -1.75
CA ALA A 49 1.38 21.53 -2.54
C ALA A 49 0.60 21.32 -3.86
N ALA A 50 0.56 20.08 -4.35
CA ALA A 50 -0.22 19.68 -5.53
C ALA A 50 -1.61 19.11 -5.17
N ASP A 51 -2.07 19.26 -3.94
CA ASP A 51 -3.34 18.74 -3.40
C ASP A 51 -3.50 17.19 -3.48
N LEU A 52 -2.42 16.46 -3.75
CA LEU A 52 -2.47 15.01 -3.92
C LEU A 52 -2.63 14.26 -2.59
N LEU A 53 -2.22 14.84 -1.46
CA LEU A 53 -2.40 14.21 -0.16
C LEU A 53 -3.85 14.28 0.34
N GLY A 54 -4.62 15.27 -0.14
CA GLY A 54 -6.04 15.40 0.15
C GLY A 54 -6.97 14.70 -0.82
N ILE A 55 -6.45 13.95 -1.81
CA ILE A 55 -7.21 13.51 -2.98
C ILE A 55 -8.45 12.68 -2.66
N ALA A 56 -8.40 11.82 -1.65
CA ALA A 56 -9.51 10.97 -1.23
C ALA A 56 -10.13 11.42 0.11
N LEU A 57 -9.76 12.60 0.61
CA LEU A 57 -10.26 13.11 1.88
C LEU A 57 -11.43 14.09 1.67
N PRO A 58 -12.34 14.22 2.66
CA PRO A 58 -13.48 15.13 2.58
C PRO A 58 -13.05 16.61 2.46
N GLU A 59 -13.83 17.42 1.75
CA GLU A 59 -13.63 18.87 1.65
C GLU A 59 -13.68 19.57 3.02
N SER A 60 -14.45 19.03 3.98
CA SER A 60 -14.55 19.55 5.34
C SER A 60 -13.24 19.59 6.13
N VAL A 61 -12.24 18.83 5.70
CA VAL A 61 -10.88 18.80 6.27
C VAL A 61 -9.83 19.35 5.31
N GLY A 62 -10.24 19.94 4.19
CA GLY A 62 -9.35 20.50 3.17
C GLY A 62 -8.98 19.53 2.05
N GLY A 63 -9.60 18.35 1.98
CA GLY A 63 -9.43 17.41 0.87
C GLY A 63 -10.20 17.83 -0.39
N THR A 64 -10.01 17.09 -1.49
CA THR A 64 -10.67 17.36 -2.78
C THR A 64 -11.95 16.56 -2.99
N GLY A 65 -12.31 15.66 -2.07
CA GLY A 65 -13.53 14.86 -2.15
C GLY A 65 -13.53 13.74 -3.18
N GLY A 66 -12.38 13.40 -3.74
CA GLY A 66 -12.20 12.23 -4.61
C GLY A 66 -12.39 10.91 -3.87
N GLY A 67 -12.18 9.80 -4.56
CA GLY A 67 -12.46 8.47 -4.04
C GLY A 67 -11.26 7.54 -4.01
N PHE A 68 -11.55 6.28 -3.75
CA PHE A 68 -10.52 5.25 -3.67
C PHE A 68 -9.88 4.93 -5.03
N LEU A 69 -10.56 5.22 -6.15
CA LEU A 69 -9.99 5.07 -7.50
C LEU A 69 -8.88 6.09 -7.75
N GLU A 70 -9.10 7.37 -7.42
CA GLU A 70 -8.12 8.45 -7.53
C GLU A 70 -6.88 8.15 -6.66
N LEU A 71 -7.11 7.67 -5.44
CA LEU A 71 -6.04 7.21 -4.55
C LEU A 71 -5.29 6.00 -5.13
N GLY A 72 -5.99 5.05 -5.73
CA GLY A 72 -5.41 3.92 -6.44
C GLY A 72 -4.51 4.34 -7.61
N VAL A 73 -4.94 5.34 -8.37
CA VAL A 73 -4.15 5.93 -9.47
C VAL A 73 -2.86 6.55 -8.92
N LEU A 74 -2.93 7.35 -7.85
CA LEU A 74 -1.75 7.91 -7.20
C LEU A 74 -0.79 6.82 -6.71
N LEU A 75 -1.31 5.75 -6.08
CA LEU A 75 -0.50 4.61 -5.63
C LEU A 75 0.17 3.86 -6.79
N SER A 76 -0.50 3.76 -7.94
CA SER A 76 0.12 3.17 -9.14
C SER A 76 1.33 3.99 -9.59
N GLU A 77 1.27 5.32 -9.53
CA GLU A 77 2.41 6.19 -9.86
C GLU A 77 3.54 6.10 -8.81
N VAL A 78 3.20 5.96 -7.52
CA VAL A 78 4.20 5.65 -6.47
C VAL A 78 4.96 4.36 -6.81
N GLY A 79 4.24 3.28 -7.15
CA GLY A 79 4.85 2.01 -7.54
C GLY A 79 5.63 2.08 -8.85
N TYR A 80 5.14 2.83 -9.84
CA TYR A 80 5.82 3.04 -11.12
C TYR A 80 7.19 3.71 -10.96
N SER A 81 7.31 4.61 -10.00
CA SER A 81 8.51 5.39 -9.74
C SER A 81 9.33 4.87 -8.55
N VAL A 82 8.82 3.86 -7.82
CA VAL A 82 9.36 3.37 -6.54
C VAL A 82 9.70 4.50 -5.59
N ALA A 83 8.79 5.50 -5.53
CA ALA A 83 8.99 6.73 -4.80
C ALA A 83 8.92 6.50 -3.27
N PRO A 84 9.95 6.90 -2.50
CA PRO A 84 10.03 6.63 -1.06
C PRO A 84 9.20 7.63 -0.25
N VAL A 85 7.89 7.61 -0.44
CA VAL A 85 6.90 8.45 0.24
C VAL A 85 5.77 7.59 0.83
N PRO A 86 5.33 7.85 2.06
CA PRO A 86 4.38 6.99 2.78
C PRO A 86 2.91 7.21 2.37
N VAL A 87 2.64 7.38 1.07
CA VAL A 87 1.28 7.58 0.53
C VAL A 87 0.37 6.42 0.93
N TYR A 88 0.84 5.18 0.78
CA TYR A 88 0.08 4.00 1.16
C TYR A 88 -0.26 3.98 2.66
N ALA A 89 0.75 4.13 3.51
CA ALA A 89 0.56 4.12 4.96
C ALA A 89 -0.36 5.25 5.41
N THR A 90 -0.10 6.47 4.92
CA THR A 90 -0.82 7.65 5.40
C THR A 90 -2.21 7.75 4.82
N LEU A 91 -2.39 7.61 3.51
CA LEU A 91 -3.68 7.88 2.89
C LEU A 91 -4.62 6.67 2.93
N VAL A 92 -4.12 5.43 2.68
CA VAL A 92 -4.98 4.23 2.69
C VAL A 92 -5.23 3.74 4.10
N LEU A 93 -4.17 3.54 4.89
CA LEU A 93 -4.30 2.87 6.18
C LEU A 93 -4.78 3.82 7.26
N GLY A 94 -4.19 5.04 7.35
CA GLY A 94 -4.50 6.00 8.39
C GLY A 94 -5.67 6.90 8.05
N ALA A 95 -5.49 7.77 7.06
CA ALA A 95 -6.38 8.90 6.81
C ALA A 95 -7.76 8.49 6.28
N ASP A 96 -7.84 7.59 5.28
CA ASP A 96 -9.14 7.11 4.77
C ASP A 96 -9.96 6.42 5.88
N THR A 97 -9.29 5.70 6.79
CA THR A 97 -9.93 5.05 7.93
C THR A 97 -10.53 6.05 8.91
N ILE A 98 -9.76 7.10 9.26
CA ILE A 98 -10.25 8.17 10.16
C ILE A 98 -11.35 8.99 9.47
N ALA A 99 -11.22 9.27 8.18
CA ALA A 99 -12.22 10.01 7.42
C ALA A 99 -13.59 9.31 7.39
N ARG A 100 -13.59 7.98 7.35
CA ARG A 100 -14.81 7.16 7.26
C ARG A 100 -15.46 6.88 8.60
N HIS A 101 -14.67 6.70 9.63
CA HIS A 101 -15.14 6.13 10.90
C HIS A 101 -14.90 7.05 12.10
N GLY A 102 -14.02 8.03 11.99
CA GLY A 102 -13.78 9.02 13.03
C GLY A 102 -14.90 10.05 13.10
N ASP A 103 -15.21 10.49 14.31
CA ASP A 103 -16.07 11.65 14.50
C ASP A 103 -15.43 12.95 14.00
N SER A 104 -16.18 14.05 13.99
CA SER A 104 -15.71 15.33 13.49
C SER A 104 -14.55 15.93 14.30
N GLU A 105 -14.34 15.52 15.54
CA GLU A 105 -13.19 15.92 16.37
C GLU A 105 -11.92 15.20 15.94
N LEU A 106 -11.99 13.86 15.82
CA LEU A 106 -10.89 13.04 15.34
C LEU A 106 -10.48 13.40 13.91
N GLN A 107 -11.46 13.63 13.03
CA GLN A 107 -11.18 14.05 11.65
C GLN A 107 -10.43 15.40 11.63
N ARG A 108 -10.89 16.42 12.33
CA ARG A 108 -10.21 17.73 12.40
C ARG A 108 -8.84 17.63 13.05
N ARG A 109 -8.70 16.80 14.09
CA ARG A 109 -7.42 16.62 14.80
C ARG A 109 -6.35 16.06 13.89
N TRP A 110 -6.67 15.10 13.04
CA TRP A 110 -5.69 14.32 12.30
C TRP A 110 -5.61 14.68 10.82
N LEU A 111 -6.73 14.86 10.13
CA LEU A 111 -6.76 14.89 8.68
C LEU A 111 -6.27 16.24 8.08
N SER A 112 -6.50 17.37 8.73
CA SER A 112 -5.99 18.67 8.22
C SER A 112 -4.47 18.66 8.09
N GLY A 113 -3.76 18.06 9.06
CA GLY A 113 -2.30 17.92 8.99
C GLY A 113 -1.82 16.87 7.99
N VAL A 114 -2.68 15.95 7.54
CA VAL A 114 -2.38 15.07 6.40
C VAL A 114 -2.44 15.85 5.11
N VAL A 115 -3.48 16.65 4.91
CA VAL A 115 -3.67 17.45 3.67
C VAL A 115 -2.52 18.42 3.45
N ASP A 116 -2.08 19.13 4.49
CA ASP A 116 -0.95 20.07 4.40
C ASP A 116 0.43 19.40 4.47
N GLY A 117 0.47 18.06 4.64
CA GLY A 117 1.71 17.27 4.70
C GLY A 117 2.45 17.32 6.04
N SER A 118 1.94 18.03 7.05
CA SER A 118 2.59 18.15 8.37
C SER A 118 2.44 16.91 9.26
N ARG A 119 1.52 15.99 8.92
CA ARG A 119 1.27 14.76 9.68
C ARG A 119 1.29 13.53 8.79
N LEU A 120 1.93 12.49 9.28
CA LEU A 120 1.91 11.15 8.72
C LEU A 120 1.07 10.24 9.62
N LEU A 121 0.28 9.38 9.02
CA LEU A 121 -0.57 8.42 9.72
C LEU A 121 -0.27 7.01 9.20
N THR A 122 -0.66 5.99 9.95
CA THR A 122 -0.59 4.61 9.50
C THR A 122 -1.64 3.74 10.20
N ALA A 123 -1.67 2.43 9.87
CA ALA A 123 -2.42 1.46 10.67
C ALA A 123 -1.59 0.21 10.96
N ALA A 124 -1.83 -0.34 12.13
CA ALA A 124 -1.22 -1.54 12.68
C ALA A 124 -2.26 -2.69 12.69
N LEU A 125 -2.18 -3.57 11.70
CA LEU A 125 -3.13 -4.66 11.47
C LEU A 125 -2.54 -6.05 11.68
N ALA A 126 -1.25 -6.23 11.35
CA ALA A 126 -0.58 -7.52 11.46
C ALA A 126 -0.14 -7.80 12.91
N GLU A 127 -0.23 -9.06 13.32
CA GLU A 127 0.19 -9.53 14.63
C GLU A 127 0.97 -10.84 14.53
N PRO A 128 1.87 -11.14 15.49
CA PRO A 128 2.62 -12.39 15.51
C PRO A 128 1.72 -13.60 15.39
N GLY A 129 1.90 -14.39 14.31
CA GLY A 129 1.15 -15.63 14.09
C GLY A 129 -0.35 -15.47 13.87
N SER A 130 -0.84 -14.26 13.53
CA SER A 130 -2.22 -14.02 13.09
C SER A 130 -2.26 -13.60 11.63
N SER A 131 -3.22 -14.17 10.87
CA SER A 131 -3.46 -13.84 9.47
C SER A 131 -4.75 -13.05 9.23
N ASP A 132 -5.55 -12.83 10.27
CA ASP A 132 -6.84 -12.14 10.19
C ASP A 132 -6.88 -10.94 11.14
N PRO A 133 -6.82 -9.70 10.61
CA PRO A 133 -6.91 -8.48 11.42
C PRO A 133 -8.24 -8.28 12.14
N ALA A 134 -9.31 -8.97 11.71
CA ALA A 134 -10.63 -8.90 12.34
C ALA A 134 -10.75 -9.81 13.59
N THR A 135 -9.71 -10.62 13.86
CA THR A 135 -9.59 -11.43 15.09
C THR A 135 -8.29 -11.07 15.82
N PRO A 136 -8.13 -9.80 16.26
CA PRO A 136 -6.89 -9.34 16.87
C PRO A 136 -6.66 -9.98 18.24
N ARG A 137 -5.38 -10.20 18.57
CA ARG A 137 -4.94 -10.60 19.92
C ARG A 137 -4.64 -9.41 20.81
N THR A 138 -4.28 -8.27 20.22
CA THR A 138 -4.20 -6.98 20.91
C THR A 138 -5.55 -6.68 21.53
N THR A 139 -5.56 -6.30 22.79
CA THR A 139 -6.79 -6.03 23.55
C THR A 139 -6.95 -4.54 23.82
N ALA A 140 -8.19 -4.07 23.89
CA ALA A 140 -8.53 -2.73 24.31
C ALA A 140 -9.58 -2.77 25.41
N ARG A 141 -9.34 -2.04 26.51
CA ARG A 141 -10.24 -1.93 27.66
C ARG A 141 -10.61 -0.48 27.90
N ALA A 142 -11.87 -0.23 28.19
CA ALA A 142 -12.34 1.12 28.55
C ALA A 142 -11.69 1.59 29.87
N ASP A 143 -11.21 2.84 29.90
CA ASP A 143 -10.61 3.49 31.07
C ASP A 143 -11.10 4.95 31.16
N GLY A 144 -12.16 5.16 31.93
CA GLY A 144 -12.79 6.46 32.05
C GLY A 144 -13.42 6.92 30.71
N GLN A 145 -12.89 7.99 30.11
CA GLN A 145 -13.34 8.51 28.81
C GLN A 145 -12.46 8.00 27.64
N GLY A 146 -11.49 7.12 27.88
CA GLY A 146 -10.55 6.61 26.89
C GLY A 146 -10.47 5.10 26.87
N TRP A 147 -9.44 4.62 26.21
CA TRP A 147 -9.17 3.18 26.06
C TRP A 147 -7.70 2.90 26.37
N ARG A 148 -7.44 1.72 26.94
CA ARG A 148 -6.10 1.17 27.19
C ARG A 148 -5.86 -0.02 26.29
N LEU A 149 -4.81 0.05 25.45
CA LEU A 149 -4.45 -0.99 24.51
C LEU A 149 -3.21 -1.72 25.01
N THR A 150 -3.25 -3.06 24.89
CA THR A 150 -2.10 -3.93 25.21
C THR A 150 -1.96 -5.02 24.16
N GLY A 151 -0.76 -5.18 23.58
CA GLY A 151 -0.46 -6.19 22.58
C GLY A 151 0.74 -5.82 21.73
N VAL A 152 0.96 -6.60 20.66
CA VAL A 152 2.09 -6.41 19.73
C VAL A 152 1.55 -6.38 18.32
N LYS A 153 2.01 -5.41 17.54
CA LYS A 153 1.78 -5.29 16.09
C LYS A 153 3.10 -5.38 15.36
N GLU A 154 3.14 -6.14 14.29
CA GLU A 154 4.33 -6.38 13.49
C GLU A 154 4.28 -5.66 12.15
N LEU A 155 5.45 -5.29 11.65
CA LEU A 155 5.63 -4.77 10.30
C LEU A 155 4.67 -3.62 9.96
N VAL A 156 4.53 -2.67 10.87
CA VAL A 156 3.66 -1.50 10.70
C VAL A 156 4.35 -0.50 9.75
N PRO A 157 3.79 -0.24 8.55
CA PRO A 157 4.43 0.64 7.58
C PRO A 157 4.47 2.09 8.10
N ALA A 158 5.59 2.76 7.92
CA ALA A 158 5.85 4.14 8.31
C ALA A 158 5.68 4.47 9.82
N ALA A 159 5.54 3.46 10.71
CA ALA A 159 5.28 3.73 12.13
C ALA A 159 6.38 4.58 12.80
N GLN A 160 7.65 4.44 12.39
CA GLN A 160 8.76 5.24 12.93
C GLN A 160 8.64 6.75 12.62
N ILE A 161 7.85 7.15 11.64
CA ILE A 161 7.68 8.54 11.20
C ILE A 161 6.22 9.03 11.31
N ALA A 162 5.30 8.15 11.65
CA ALA A 162 3.89 8.50 11.80
C ALA A 162 3.63 9.25 13.11
N SER A 163 2.72 10.21 13.09
CA SER A 163 2.24 10.93 14.29
C SER A 163 1.19 10.11 15.06
N ALA A 164 0.43 9.28 14.36
CA ALA A 164 -0.57 8.41 14.97
C ALA A 164 -0.76 7.11 14.18
N ILE A 165 -1.23 6.08 14.87
CA ILE A 165 -1.44 4.73 14.36
C ILE A 165 -2.90 4.33 14.61
N VAL A 166 -3.60 3.87 13.58
CA VAL A 166 -4.88 3.18 13.71
C VAL A 166 -4.58 1.72 14.08
N VAL A 167 -5.12 1.24 15.18
CA VAL A 167 -4.86 -0.10 15.73
C VAL A 167 -6.14 -0.92 15.76
N SER A 168 -6.12 -2.13 15.21
CA SER A 168 -7.19 -3.10 15.44
C SER A 168 -6.97 -3.79 16.79
N ALA A 169 -8.01 -3.83 17.64
CA ALA A 169 -7.93 -4.48 18.95
C ALA A 169 -9.25 -5.12 19.34
N ALA A 170 -9.18 -6.22 20.12
CA ALA A 170 -10.34 -6.90 20.69
C ALA A 170 -10.85 -6.17 21.93
N THR A 171 -12.15 -6.03 22.03
CA THR A 171 -12.85 -5.60 23.24
C THR A 171 -13.80 -6.70 23.72
N ASP A 172 -14.42 -6.53 24.88
CA ASP A 172 -15.44 -7.45 25.38
C ASP A 172 -16.64 -7.60 24.43
N ASP A 173 -16.91 -6.58 23.61
CA ASP A 173 -18.02 -6.54 22.65
C ASP A 173 -17.61 -7.00 21.22
N GLY A 174 -16.33 -7.28 20.98
CA GLY A 174 -15.78 -7.68 19.68
C GLY A 174 -14.61 -6.80 19.22
N PRO A 175 -14.12 -6.96 17.98
CA PRO A 175 -13.00 -6.17 17.48
C PRO A 175 -13.43 -4.71 17.15
N GLY A 176 -12.49 -3.79 17.28
CA GLY A 176 -12.67 -2.37 16.94
C GLY A 176 -11.40 -1.73 16.44
N LEU A 177 -11.52 -0.48 15.97
CA LEU A 177 -10.40 0.36 15.56
C LEU A 177 -10.19 1.49 16.56
N PHE A 178 -8.93 1.75 16.86
CA PHE A 178 -8.49 2.77 17.82
C PHE A 178 -7.40 3.61 17.21
N VAL A 179 -7.33 4.89 17.56
CA VAL A 179 -6.21 5.79 17.22
C VAL A 179 -5.36 5.98 18.47
N ILE A 180 -4.06 5.74 18.34
CA ILE A 180 -3.05 6.03 19.36
C ILE A 180 -2.05 7.06 18.80
N GLU A 181 -1.47 7.88 19.66
CA GLU A 181 -0.33 8.73 19.32
C GLU A 181 0.96 7.91 19.38
N THR A 182 1.83 8.07 18.39
CA THR A 182 3.06 7.24 18.29
C THR A 182 4.05 7.56 19.40
N ASP A 183 4.08 8.80 19.90
CA ASP A 183 4.86 9.25 21.04
C ASP A 183 4.13 9.15 22.38
N GLY A 184 2.95 8.49 22.38
CA GLY A 184 2.11 8.30 23.56
C GLY A 184 2.71 7.37 24.59
N SER A 185 2.30 7.55 25.86
CA SER A 185 2.72 6.66 26.94
C SER A 185 2.28 5.23 26.69
N GLY A 186 3.20 4.27 26.86
CA GLY A 186 2.95 2.84 26.65
C GLY A 186 3.02 2.40 25.19
N VAL A 187 3.52 3.24 24.30
CA VAL A 187 3.80 2.91 22.90
C VAL A 187 5.31 2.81 22.70
N ASP A 188 5.78 1.65 22.27
CA ASP A 188 7.17 1.42 21.89
C ASP A 188 7.24 1.05 20.41
N VAL A 189 8.07 1.79 19.66
CA VAL A 189 8.21 1.64 18.21
C VAL A 189 9.63 1.21 17.89
N THR A 190 9.80 -0.04 17.49
CA THR A 190 11.10 -0.63 17.16
C THR A 190 11.25 -0.75 15.64
N PRO A 191 12.16 0.01 15.00
CA PRO A 191 12.40 -0.08 13.57
C PRO A 191 12.78 -1.47 13.10
N VAL A 192 12.24 -1.92 11.98
CA VAL A 192 12.59 -3.20 11.33
C VAL A 192 13.00 -3.00 9.88
N SER A 193 13.99 -3.80 9.44
CA SER A 193 14.44 -3.77 8.06
C SER A 193 13.49 -4.55 7.16
N THR A 194 13.13 -3.96 6.03
CA THR A 194 12.25 -4.56 5.02
C THR A 194 12.97 -4.83 3.70
N THR A 195 12.36 -5.63 2.84
CA THR A 195 12.95 -6.02 1.55
C THR A 195 13.22 -4.82 0.66
N ASN A 196 12.31 -3.87 0.59
CA ASN A 196 12.45 -2.64 -0.21
C ASN A 196 13.08 -1.47 0.55
N GLY A 197 13.34 -1.64 1.85
CA GLY A 197 13.97 -0.65 2.71
C GLY A 197 13.09 0.53 3.10
N GLU A 198 11.79 0.51 2.82
CA GLU A 198 10.85 1.50 3.35
C GLU A 198 10.80 1.43 4.90
N PRO A 199 10.47 2.55 5.58
CA PRO A 199 10.39 2.60 7.03
C PRO A 199 9.23 1.74 7.53
N PHE A 200 9.55 0.69 8.28
CA PHE A 200 8.61 -0.17 8.99
C PHE A 200 9.06 -0.33 10.43
N ALA A 201 8.13 -0.61 11.32
CA ALA A 201 8.46 -0.91 12.71
C ALA A 201 7.51 -1.97 13.31
N ASP A 202 7.99 -2.66 14.33
CA ASP A 202 7.12 -3.37 15.26
C ASP A 202 6.67 -2.38 16.35
N VAL A 203 5.44 -2.53 16.81
CA VAL A 203 4.81 -1.65 17.79
C VAL A 203 4.33 -2.47 18.96
N GLU A 204 4.94 -2.26 20.13
CA GLU A 204 4.52 -2.84 21.39
C GLU A 204 3.65 -1.85 22.17
N LEU A 205 2.50 -2.32 22.65
CA LEU A 205 1.52 -1.54 23.39
C LEU A 205 1.41 -2.08 24.81
N THR A 206 1.71 -1.24 25.79
CA THR A 206 1.61 -1.56 27.22
C THR A 206 0.72 -0.52 27.91
N ASP A 207 -0.57 -0.83 28.05
CA ASP A 207 -1.58 0.09 28.54
C ASP A 207 -1.60 1.45 27.80
N ALA A 208 -1.30 1.43 26.49
CA ALA A 208 -1.24 2.61 25.65
C ALA A 208 -2.60 3.31 25.57
N ILE A 209 -2.59 4.64 25.67
CA ILE A 209 -3.82 5.44 25.59
C ILE A 209 -4.28 5.55 24.15
N GLY A 210 -5.57 5.24 23.90
CA GLY A 210 -6.18 5.36 22.58
C GLY A 210 -7.59 5.93 22.61
N SER A 211 -8.00 6.45 21.46
CA SER A 211 -9.37 6.88 21.18
C SER A 211 -10.03 5.90 20.24
N ARG A 212 -11.22 5.41 20.57
CA ARG A 212 -11.97 4.50 19.69
C ARG A 212 -12.51 5.27 18.49
N LEU A 213 -12.40 4.69 17.28
CA LEU A 213 -12.90 5.30 16.05
C LEU A 213 -14.41 5.14 15.85
N THR A 214 -14.99 4.09 16.41
CA THR A 214 -16.42 3.77 16.23
C THR A 214 -17.10 3.61 17.58
N GLU A 215 -18.39 3.93 17.67
CA GLU A 215 -19.14 3.76 18.92
C GLU A 215 -19.24 2.30 19.37
N ASN A 216 -19.35 1.38 18.41
CA ASN A 216 -19.50 -0.06 18.67
C ASN A 216 -18.35 -0.87 18.07
N ALA A 217 -18.17 -2.09 18.59
CA ALA A 217 -17.32 -3.08 17.95
C ALA A 217 -17.93 -3.53 16.61
N ASP A 218 -17.10 -3.61 15.59
CA ASP A 218 -17.54 -4.02 14.27
C ASP A 218 -16.40 -4.69 13.49
N ALA A 219 -16.49 -6.00 13.33
CA ALA A 219 -15.53 -6.77 12.55
C ALA A 219 -15.53 -6.39 11.07
N ASP A 220 -16.66 -5.94 10.54
CA ASP A 220 -16.78 -5.61 9.10
C ASP A 220 -16.02 -4.33 8.78
N ILE A 221 -15.94 -3.38 9.71
CA ILE A 221 -15.08 -2.19 9.55
C ILE A 221 -13.59 -2.58 9.47
N VAL A 222 -13.15 -3.52 10.32
CA VAL A 222 -11.78 -4.03 10.28
C VAL A 222 -11.50 -4.77 8.97
N ARG A 223 -12.45 -5.59 8.47
CA ARG A 223 -12.36 -6.27 7.17
C ARG A 223 -12.35 -5.29 6.01
N ALA A 224 -13.16 -4.23 6.08
CA ALA A 224 -13.18 -3.17 5.07
C ALA A 224 -11.84 -2.43 5.00
N LEU A 225 -11.24 -2.07 6.13
CA LEU A 225 -9.89 -1.50 6.17
C LEU A 225 -8.87 -2.48 5.59
N TYR A 226 -8.93 -3.75 5.95
CA TYR A 226 -8.02 -4.75 5.41
C TYR A 226 -8.15 -4.92 3.89
N SER A 227 -9.37 -4.92 3.36
CA SER A 227 -9.61 -4.97 1.90
C SER A 227 -9.00 -3.77 1.19
N ARG A 228 -9.12 -2.56 1.75
CA ARG A 228 -8.47 -1.35 1.25
C ARG A 228 -6.95 -1.44 1.30
N ALA A 229 -6.42 -1.99 2.39
CA ALA A 229 -4.99 -2.25 2.53
C ALA A 229 -4.47 -3.17 1.42
N LEU A 230 -5.16 -4.28 1.15
CA LEU A 230 -4.80 -5.20 0.06
C LEU A 230 -4.84 -4.52 -1.30
N VAL A 231 -5.93 -3.80 -1.61
CA VAL A 231 -6.11 -3.17 -2.93
C VAL A 231 -5.13 -2.00 -3.13
N GLY A 232 -4.79 -1.26 -2.07
CA GLY A 232 -3.74 -0.24 -2.12
C GLY A 232 -2.36 -0.81 -2.49
N LEU A 233 -1.97 -1.96 -1.90
CA LEU A 233 -0.77 -2.69 -2.30
C LEU A 233 -0.83 -3.17 -3.76
N CYS A 234 -1.99 -3.67 -4.19
CA CYS A 234 -2.18 -4.10 -5.57
C CYS A 234 -2.04 -2.94 -6.55
N ALA A 235 -2.55 -1.75 -6.21
CA ALA A 235 -2.39 -0.54 -7.03
C ALA A 235 -0.91 -0.15 -7.18
N MET A 236 -0.10 -0.20 -6.11
CA MET A 236 1.36 -0.02 -6.23
C MET A 236 1.99 -1.10 -7.11
N GLN A 237 1.55 -2.37 -6.98
CA GLN A 237 2.09 -3.45 -7.80
C GLN A 237 1.79 -3.27 -9.30
N VAL A 238 0.66 -2.66 -9.67
CA VAL A 238 0.37 -2.29 -11.07
C VAL A 238 1.51 -1.41 -11.62
N GLY A 239 1.89 -0.38 -10.88
CA GLY A 239 2.97 0.53 -11.27
C GLY A 239 4.34 -0.17 -11.34
N VAL A 240 4.68 -0.95 -10.31
CA VAL A 240 5.93 -1.73 -10.26
C VAL A 240 6.06 -2.69 -11.45
N ALA A 241 5.00 -3.45 -11.74
CA ALA A 241 4.98 -4.42 -12.84
C ALA A 241 5.08 -3.72 -14.21
N ASP A 242 4.29 -2.66 -14.41
CA ASP A 242 4.30 -1.88 -15.65
C ASP A 242 5.68 -1.28 -15.96
N ARG A 243 6.35 -0.72 -14.96
CA ARG A 243 7.69 -0.15 -15.15
C ARG A 243 8.75 -1.21 -15.37
N ALA A 244 8.73 -2.30 -14.62
CA ALA A 244 9.66 -3.40 -14.81
C ALA A 244 9.55 -4.00 -16.22
N LEU A 245 8.31 -4.19 -16.71
CA LEU A 245 8.05 -4.66 -18.08
C LEU A 245 8.57 -3.67 -19.15
N LYS A 246 8.32 -2.36 -18.97
CA LYS A 246 8.82 -1.32 -19.89
C LYS A 246 10.34 -1.25 -19.92
N LEU A 247 11.02 -1.35 -18.78
CA LEU A 247 12.47 -1.44 -18.71
C LEU A 247 13.00 -2.66 -19.48
N ALA A 248 12.34 -3.82 -19.31
CA ALA A 248 12.71 -5.04 -20.01
C ALA A 248 12.51 -4.92 -21.54
N ALA A 249 11.39 -4.34 -21.97
CA ALA A 249 11.10 -4.11 -23.38
C ALA A 249 12.10 -3.16 -24.04
N SER A 250 12.44 -2.05 -23.39
CA SER A 250 13.45 -1.10 -23.90
C SER A 250 14.81 -1.77 -24.00
N TYR A 251 15.28 -2.38 -22.91
CA TYR A 251 16.58 -3.06 -22.89
C TYR A 251 16.72 -4.12 -23.98
N THR A 252 15.72 -4.98 -24.15
CA THR A 252 15.76 -6.05 -25.15
C THR A 252 15.69 -5.56 -26.59
N SER A 253 15.10 -4.38 -26.82
CA SER A 253 15.05 -3.73 -28.13
C SER A 253 16.38 -3.10 -28.56
N GLU A 254 17.21 -2.69 -27.59
CA GLU A 254 18.47 -2.01 -27.81
C GLU A 254 19.68 -2.95 -27.69
N ARG A 255 19.64 -3.89 -26.78
CA ARG A 255 20.74 -4.83 -26.50
C ARG A 255 20.92 -5.81 -27.65
N GLU A 256 22.08 -5.80 -28.29
CA GLU A 256 22.43 -6.74 -29.36
C GLU A 256 23.29 -7.89 -28.87
N GLN A 257 22.97 -9.10 -29.33
CA GLN A 257 23.79 -10.29 -29.27
C GLN A 257 23.54 -11.15 -30.52
N PHE A 258 24.56 -11.87 -30.97
CA PHE A 258 24.50 -12.68 -32.19
C PHE A 258 24.08 -11.85 -33.43
N GLY A 259 24.47 -10.57 -33.49
CA GLY A 259 24.29 -9.69 -34.62
C GLY A 259 22.88 -9.10 -34.76
N ARG A 260 22.05 -9.15 -33.72
CA ARG A 260 20.71 -8.55 -33.71
C ARG A 260 20.20 -8.25 -32.28
N PRO A 261 19.19 -7.37 -32.12
CA PRO A 261 18.54 -7.12 -30.83
C PRO A 261 18.05 -8.41 -30.18
N ILE A 262 18.28 -8.56 -28.86
CA ILE A 262 17.88 -9.79 -28.16
C ILE A 262 16.35 -9.96 -28.10
N GLY A 263 15.57 -8.90 -28.18
CA GLY A 263 14.12 -8.91 -28.30
C GLY A 263 13.59 -9.58 -29.58
N SER A 264 14.45 -9.83 -30.59
CA SER A 264 14.10 -10.57 -31.79
C SER A 264 14.11 -12.09 -31.62
N PHE A 265 14.59 -12.63 -30.47
CA PHE A 265 14.58 -14.06 -30.21
C PHE A 265 13.23 -14.49 -29.61
N GLN A 266 12.66 -15.58 -30.13
CA GLN A 266 11.34 -16.10 -29.71
C GLN A 266 11.24 -16.32 -28.20
N ALA A 267 12.28 -16.86 -27.55
CA ALA A 267 12.28 -17.11 -26.12
C ALA A 267 12.15 -15.81 -25.29
N VAL A 268 12.73 -14.71 -25.76
CA VAL A 268 12.60 -13.38 -25.15
C VAL A 268 11.20 -12.82 -25.40
N GLN A 269 10.71 -12.92 -26.62
CA GLN A 269 9.35 -12.43 -27.00
C GLN A 269 8.26 -13.13 -26.21
N GLN A 270 8.28 -14.46 -26.12
CA GLN A 270 7.30 -15.23 -25.36
C GLN A 270 7.34 -14.87 -23.87
N ARG A 271 8.53 -14.76 -23.28
CA ARG A 271 8.67 -14.35 -21.88
C ARG A 271 8.09 -12.96 -21.59
N LEU A 272 8.33 -11.99 -22.48
CA LEU A 272 7.78 -10.64 -22.31
C LEU A 272 6.28 -10.60 -22.61
N ALA A 273 5.78 -11.45 -23.49
CA ALA A 273 4.34 -11.61 -23.73
C ALA A 273 3.62 -12.18 -22.49
N ASP A 274 4.20 -13.20 -21.84
CA ASP A 274 3.67 -13.74 -20.58
C ASP A 274 3.70 -12.67 -19.47
N ALA A 275 4.81 -11.92 -19.36
CA ALA A 275 4.92 -10.82 -18.41
C ALA A 275 3.90 -9.69 -18.66
N PHE A 276 3.57 -9.41 -19.94
CA PHE A 276 2.51 -8.47 -20.29
C PHE A 276 1.13 -8.99 -19.85
N ILE A 277 0.80 -10.25 -20.11
CA ILE A 277 -0.45 -10.89 -19.68
C ILE A 277 -0.57 -10.84 -18.15
N ASP A 278 0.51 -11.15 -17.43
CA ASP A 278 0.56 -11.08 -15.97
C ASP A 278 0.34 -9.64 -15.47
N THR A 279 0.96 -8.63 -16.11
CA THR A 279 0.77 -7.21 -15.76
C THR A 279 -0.69 -6.78 -15.95
N GLU A 280 -1.34 -7.21 -17.05
CA GLU A 280 -2.75 -6.93 -17.28
C GLU A 280 -3.67 -7.66 -16.29
N ALA A 281 -3.33 -8.88 -15.88
CA ALA A 281 -4.09 -9.59 -14.84
C ALA A 281 -4.03 -8.85 -13.49
N ILE A 282 -2.85 -8.35 -13.08
CA ILE A 282 -2.71 -7.49 -11.90
C ILE A 282 -3.58 -6.24 -12.06
N ARG A 283 -3.46 -5.55 -13.19
CA ARG A 283 -4.17 -4.29 -13.48
C ARG A 283 -5.68 -4.44 -13.36
N TRP A 284 -6.27 -5.38 -14.10
CA TRP A 284 -7.74 -5.50 -14.18
C TRP A 284 -8.36 -6.02 -12.90
N THR A 285 -7.71 -6.94 -12.20
CA THR A 285 -8.21 -7.42 -10.90
C THR A 285 -8.12 -6.32 -9.84
N THR A 286 -7.07 -5.51 -9.86
CA THR A 286 -6.91 -4.36 -8.96
C THR A 286 -7.99 -3.31 -9.18
N TRP A 287 -8.20 -2.87 -10.44
CA TRP A 287 -9.19 -1.83 -10.73
C TRP A 287 -10.62 -2.31 -10.50
N HIS A 288 -10.90 -3.60 -10.70
CA HIS A 288 -12.20 -4.16 -10.34
C HIS A 288 -12.45 -4.09 -8.83
N ALA A 289 -11.49 -4.49 -8.01
CA ALA A 289 -11.61 -4.41 -6.55
C ALA A 289 -11.68 -2.94 -6.06
N ALA A 290 -10.87 -2.05 -6.64
CA ALA A 290 -10.88 -0.62 -6.31
C ALA A 290 -12.21 0.05 -6.66
N TRP A 291 -12.81 -0.31 -7.80
CA TRP A 291 -14.13 0.17 -8.20
C TRP A 291 -15.23 -0.28 -7.21
N LEU A 292 -15.24 -1.54 -6.79
CA LEU A 292 -16.19 -2.02 -5.79
C LEU A 292 -16.07 -1.23 -4.47
N ILE A 293 -14.84 -0.98 -4.03
CA ILE A 293 -14.57 -0.16 -2.85
C ILE A 293 -15.11 1.27 -3.02
N ALA A 294 -14.87 1.88 -4.17
CA ALA A 294 -15.35 3.24 -4.48
C ALA A 294 -16.88 3.33 -4.50
N GLU A 295 -17.56 2.29 -4.99
CA GLU A 295 -19.03 2.18 -5.00
C GLU A 295 -19.62 1.78 -3.62
N GLY A 296 -18.81 1.63 -2.58
CA GLY A 296 -19.27 1.19 -1.26
C GLY A 296 -19.81 -0.24 -1.23
N ARG A 297 -19.39 -1.09 -2.17
CA ARG A 297 -19.81 -2.49 -2.32
C ARG A 297 -18.83 -3.43 -1.60
N PRO A 298 -19.31 -4.59 -1.13
CA PRO A 298 -18.43 -5.63 -0.60
C PRO A 298 -17.32 -5.99 -1.61
N ALA A 299 -16.06 -5.98 -1.16
CA ALA A 299 -14.90 -6.18 -2.03
C ALA A 299 -13.88 -7.20 -1.47
N GLU A 300 -14.21 -7.90 -0.39
CA GLU A 300 -13.27 -8.81 0.30
C GLU A 300 -12.74 -9.91 -0.64
N ARG A 301 -13.63 -10.52 -1.40
CA ARG A 301 -13.29 -11.57 -2.36
C ARG A 301 -12.41 -11.02 -3.49
N GLU A 302 -12.80 -9.90 -4.08
CA GLU A 302 -12.09 -9.28 -5.19
C GLU A 302 -10.75 -8.70 -4.75
N ALA A 303 -10.65 -8.19 -3.51
CA ALA A 303 -9.39 -7.78 -2.90
C ALA A 303 -8.41 -8.96 -2.73
N ALA A 304 -8.91 -10.12 -2.29
CA ALA A 304 -8.10 -11.34 -2.19
C ALA A 304 -7.66 -11.86 -3.58
N ILE A 305 -8.53 -11.79 -4.60
CA ILE A 305 -8.20 -12.14 -5.99
C ILE A 305 -7.13 -11.18 -6.53
N ALA A 306 -7.31 -9.87 -6.35
CA ALA A 306 -6.33 -8.87 -6.79
C ALA A 306 -4.98 -9.09 -6.10
N LYS A 307 -4.97 -9.34 -4.78
CA LYS A 307 -3.74 -9.58 -4.03
C LYS A 307 -3.06 -10.89 -4.43
N PHE A 308 -3.81 -11.94 -4.76
CA PHE A 308 -3.24 -13.16 -5.34
C PHE A 308 -2.48 -12.85 -6.63
N TRP A 309 -3.09 -12.13 -7.58
CA TRP A 309 -2.44 -11.76 -8.83
C TRP A 309 -1.27 -10.80 -8.61
N ALA A 310 -1.41 -9.81 -7.73
CA ALA A 310 -0.33 -8.89 -7.39
C ALA A 310 0.89 -9.62 -6.82
N ALA A 311 0.69 -10.64 -5.97
CA ALA A 311 1.77 -11.43 -5.39
C ALA A 311 2.42 -12.38 -6.41
N GLU A 312 1.61 -13.22 -7.04
CA GLU A 312 2.08 -14.32 -7.91
C GLU A 312 2.61 -13.77 -9.25
N ALA A 313 1.82 -12.95 -9.94
CA ALA A 313 2.20 -12.40 -11.23
C ALA A 313 3.27 -11.29 -11.09
N GLY A 314 3.21 -10.47 -10.03
CA GLY A 314 4.23 -9.47 -9.76
C GLY A 314 5.63 -10.07 -9.61
N ALA A 315 5.74 -11.19 -8.90
CA ALA A 315 6.99 -11.95 -8.79
C ALA A 315 7.46 -12.47 -10.15
N ARG A 316 6.56 -13.01 -10.98
CA ARG A 316 6.90 -13.52 -12.31
C ARG A 316 7.34 -12.42 -13.27
N VAL A 317 6.65 -11.26 -13.28
CA VAL A 317 6.99 -10.11 -14.13
C VAL A 317 8.39 -9.61 -13.80
N THR A 318 8.70 -9.36 -12.53
CA THR A 318 10.02 -8.84 -12.12
C THR A 318 11.13 -9.85 -12.32
N ALA A 319 10.89 -11.16 -12.07
CA ALA A 319 11.84 -12.22 -12.38
C ALA A 319 12.07 -12.35 -13.90
N SER A 320 11.04 -12.19 -14.72
CA SER A 320 11.17 -12.20 -16.18
C SER A 320 11.99 -11.01 -16.68
N ALA A 321 11.75 -9.82 -16.12
CA ALA A 321 12.53 -8.62 -16.41
C ALA A 321 14.01 -8.82 -16.03
N GLN A 322 14.32 -9.33 -14.84
CA GLN A 322 15.70 -9.65 -14.45
C GLN A 322 16.36 -10.67 -15.39
N GLN A 323 15.63 -11.73 -15.75
CA GLN A 323 16.18 -12.78 -16.62
C GLN A 323 16.59 -12.24 -17.99
N VAL A 324 15.80 -11.36 -18.61
CA VAL A 324 16.13 -10.83 -19.94
C VAL A 324 17.25 -9.79 -19.90
N HIS A 325 17.49 -9.13 -18.77
CA HIS A 325 18.64 -8.24 -18.55
C HIS A 325 19.93 -9.01 -18.30
N GLY A 326 19.86 -10.29 -17.89
CA GLY A 326 21.03 -11.07 -17.50
C GLY A 326 21.79 -10.45 -16.32
N GLY A 327 23.11 -10.31 -16.42
CA GLY A 327 23.93 -9.72 -15.35
C GLY A 327 23.54 -8.30 -14.95
N MET A 328 23.04 -7.49 -15.88
CA MET A 328 22.54 -6.14 -15.59
C MET A 328 21.28 -6.16 -14.66
N GLY A 329 20.49 -7.23 -14.69
CA GLY A 329 19.28 -7.33 -13.88
C GLY A 329 19.54 -7.49 -12.38
N ILE A 330 20.78 -7.89 -11.99
CA ILE A 330 21.19 -8.02 -10.58
C ILE A 330 22.13 -6.87 -10.13
N ASP A 331 22.48 -5.97 -11.04
CA ASP A 331 23.28 -4.81 -10.71
C ASP A 331 22.45 -3.82 -9.88
N VAL A 332 22.86 -3.55 -8.64
CA VAL A 332 22.17 -2.65 -7.71
C VAL A 332 22.17 -1.19 -8.15
N THR A 333 23.08 -0.81 -9.05
CA THR A 333 23.11 0.53 -9.64
C THR A 333 22.12 0.70 -10.78
N TYR A 334 21.66 -0.42 -11.36
CA TYR A 334 20.64 -0.40 -12.41
C TYR A 334 19.23 -0.34 -11.82
N PRO A 335 18.33 0.50 -12.35
CA PRO A 335 17.02 0.75 -11.74
C PRO A 335 16.17 -0.49 -11.46
N LEU A 336 16.31 -1.57 -12.25
CA LEU A 336 15.45 -2.75 -12.17
C LEU A 336 15.50 -3.46 -10.80
N SER A 337 16.64 -3.42 -10.10
CA SER A 337 16.81 -4.05 -8.80
C SER A 337 15.77 -3.56 -7.78
N ARG A 338 15.42 -2.26 -7.80
CA ARG A 338 14.41 -1.65 -6.91
C ARG A 338 13.03 -2.22 -7.15
N TYR A 339 12.63 -2.39 -8.42
CA TYR A 339 11.32 -2.96 -8.76
C TYR A 339 11.18 -4.41 -8.31
N PHE A 340 12.27 -5.18 -8.38
CA PHE A 340 12.28 -6.54 -7.86
C PHE A 340 12.07 -6.58 -6.33
N LEU A 341 12.75 -5.70 -5.59
CA LEU A 341 12.63 -5.61 -4.13
C LEU A 341 11.24 -5.11 -3.70
N TRP A 342 10.69 -4.11 -4.41
CA TRP A 342 9.34 -3.61 -4.15
C TRP A 342 8.28 -4.68 -4.43
N ALA A 343 8.36 -5.38 -5.56
CA ALA A 343 7.46 -6.48 -5.86
C ALA A 343 7.52 -7.57 -4.78
N LYS A 344 8.71 -7.90 -4.28
CA LYS A 344 8.87 -8.89 -3.22
C LYS A 344 8.27 -8.42 -1.89
N GLN A 345 8.43 -7.15 -1.52
CA GLN A 345 7.78 -6.58 -0.35
C GLN A 345 6.26 -6.63 -0.46
N ILE A 346 5.70 -6.23 -1.61
CA ILE A 346 4.25 -6.28 -1.87
C ILE A 346 3.74 -7.72 -1.87
N GLU A 347 4.48 -8.67 -2.44
CA GLU A 347 4.13 -10.10 -2.43
C GLU A 347 3.90 -10.62 -1.02
N LEU A 348 4.78 -10.26 -0.08
CA LEU A 348 4.75 -10.79 1.29
C LEU A 348 3.81 -10.01 2.22
N ALA A 349 3.61 -8.71 1.98
CA ALA A 349 2.79 -7.86 2.84
C ALA A 349 1.33 -8.33 2.89
N PHE A 350 0.79 -8.44 4.10
CA PHE A 350 -0.59 -8.89 4.37
C PHE A 350 -0.98 -10.23 3.74
N GLY A 351 -0.01 -11.10 3.56
CA GLY A 351 -0.21 -12.47 3.10
C GLY A 351 0.16 -12.71 1.64
N SER A 352 0.89 -13.81 1.45
CA SER A 352 1.34 -14.31 0.15
C SER A 352 0.20 -14.84 -0.74
N ALA A 353 0.49 -15.16 -1.99
CA ALA A 353 -0.47 -15.75 -2.93
C ALA A 353 -1.18 -16.99 -2.36
N SER A 354 -0.44 -17.91 -1.70
CA SER A 354 -1.02 -19.11 -1.10
C SER A 354 -1.98 -18.80 0.06
N GLN A 355 -1.69 -17.78 0.86
CA GLN A 355 -2.58 -17.34 1.95
C GLN A 355 -3.86 -16.70 1.39
N GLN A 356 -3.79 -15.95 0.29
CA GLN A 356 -4.99 -15.42 -0.37
C GLN A 356 -5.85 -16.54 -0.98
N LEU A 357 -5.23 -17.58 -1.58
CA LEU A 357 -5.98 -18.75 -2.06
C LEU A 357 -6.66 -19.50 -0.92
N ALA A 358 -6.00 -19.68 0.22
CA ALA A 358 -6.62 -20.30 1.40
C ALA A 358 -7.81 -19.48 1.92
N ARG A 359 -7.69 -18.15 1.94
CA ARG A 359 -8.78 -17.23 2.32
C ARG A 359 -9.96 -17.34 1.36
N LEU A 360 -9.72 -17.35 0.05
CA LEU A 360 -10.75 -17.56 -0.95
C LEU A 360 -11.41 -18.93 -0.80
N GLY A 361 -10.64 -19.99 -0.56
CA GLY A 361 -11.15 -21.33 -0.32
C GLY A 361 -12.08 -21.41 0.88
N ASN A 362 -11.72 -20.77 1.99
CA ASN A 362 -12.55 -20.69 3.20
C ASN A 362 -13.86 -19.93 2.91
N ALA A 363 -13.79 -18.79 2.24
CA ALA A 363 -14.98 -18.01 1.88
C ALA A 363 -15.96 -18.81 0.99
N TYR A 364 -15.45 -19.62 0.04
CA TYR A 364 -16.29 -20.50 -0.76
C TYR A 364 -16.87 -21.69 0.03
N ALA A 365 -16.14 -22.21 1.01
CA ALA A 365 -16.61 -23.31 1.84
C ALA A 365 -17.73 -22.90 2.82
N GLU A 366 -17.71 -21.65 3.26
CA GLU A 366 -18.76 -21.08 4.14
C GLU A 366 -20.06 -20.77 3.41
N GLY A 367 -20.07 -20.76 2.06
CA GLY A 367 -21.24 -20.55 1.20
C GLY A 367 -21.55 -19.08 0.90
N PRO A 368 -22.45 -18.80 -0.09
CA PRO A 368 -22.70 -17.45 -0.59
C PRO A 368 -23.53 -16.55 0.34
N ASN A 369 -23.86 -16.96 1.56
CA ASN A 369 -24.80 -16.28 2.47
C ASN A 369 -24.19 -15.93 3.85
N ARG A 370 -22.94 -15.57 3.89
CA ARG A 370 -22.36 -14.88 5.05
C ARG A 370 -21.64 -13.61 4.69
#